data_3d9010836b5b11890bdf8e4579c9d3f3
#
_entry.id   3d9010836b5b11890bdf8e4579c9d3f3
#
_cell.length_a   1.000
_cell.length_b   1.000
_cell.length_c   1.000
_cell.angle_alpha   90.00
_cell.angle_beta   90.00
_cell.angle_gamma   90.00
#
_symmetry.space_group_name_H-M   'P 1'
#
loop_
_entity.id
_entity.type
_entity.pdbx_description
1 polymer ?
#
loop_
_entity_poly.entity_id
_entity_poly.type
_entity_poly.pdbx_seq_one_letter_code
_entity_poly.pdbx_strand_id
1 'polypeptide(L)'
;WGTCGNYEEHKEFLYLINETCPDIQLEFVSYTGGNKTGYSWAQMRADDIPDIFITSQILDEELAKERLADLSGYPFINSFSTSILDQVSIDGGIYLLPTSYAMYGIFYNKTLMEEYGWSVPKDLEELEALCGEIREAGLIPGVISTQLTGGPFSTMFNLAKTDWLTTPDGVQWEQDFLAGNATASGRWEDTMDLAERYMDMGMFYADPEDRNSPTLILDYLGQRKAVFCTAVQTVNISEFPDTKDQIGIMPFISEDGSKNIYMYSPTYYFGISKRLTDPGNEKKLEDAVRLLSLLYSPEGQAVFVDEATPCLMSTLNNADVQEDSMIYDAGQALQDGRAFPMTYAGWEQVLSDMGQVYKEWFRGEGGMDKDQCIARMDELMQDALDHSDQLYFCECTEDFTLEETGELVGKVLGSAVGADAALIPLGGYQEGGIELRAGITGKLYKGKINMDVASTICPWYDGEYALMTMTGAQAKELAKAGLCVEGGQEPYPYLLVTKGGAELEDDAVCQVAFLAQGYTEEMAETFSAQVCTGSLREFLRAWLEEKKTVSPDSNPWE
;
A
#
# COMPACT_ATOMS: atom_id res chain seq x y z
N TRP A 1 -13.26 1.99 14.28
CA TRP A 1 -12.39 1.21 13.39
C TRP A 1 -12.06 2.04 12.16
N GLY A 2 -10.88 2.18 11.83
CA GLY A 2 -10.69 2.86 10.57
C GLY A 2 -9.30 3.16 10.18
N THR A 3 -9.13 3.41 8.97
CA THR A 3 -8.42 4.34 8.14
C THR A 3 -7.24 3.85 7.34
N CYS A 4 -6.55 2.77 7.63
CA CYS A 4 -5.48 2.33 6.75
C CYS A 4 -5.91 1.22 5.77
N GLY A 5 -6.98 0.50 6.07
CA GLY A 5 -7.49 -0.57 5.23
C GLY A 5 -8.58 -0.12 4.26
N ASN A 6 -8.89 -0.92 3.28
CA ASN A 6 -10.12 -0.83 2.53
C ASN A 6 -11.11 -1.90 2.99
N TYR A 7 -12.38 -1.71 2.66
CA TYR A 7 -13.44 -2.61 3.11
C TYR A 7 -13.24 -4.04 2.61
N GLU A 8 -12.89 -4.25 1.37
CA GLU A 8 -12.75 -5.59 0.79
C GLU A 8 -11.66 -6.42 1.48
N GLU A 9 -10.57 -5.78 1.90
CA GLU A 9 -9.47 -6.45 2.63
C GLU A 9 -9.88 -6.90 4.05
N HIS A 10 -10.90 -6.29 4.64
CA HIS A 10 -11.37 -6.55 6.01
C HIS A 10 -12.76 -7.18 6.08
N LYS A 11 -13.43 -7.31 4.96
CA LYS A 11 -14.84 -7.66 4.83
C LYS A 11 -15.23 -8.92 5.60
N GLU A 12 -14.51 -10.00 5.41
CA GLU A 12 -14.79 -11.29 6.07
C GLU A 12 -14.62 -11.18 7.59
N PHE A 13 -13.61 -10.44 8.04
CA PHE A 13 -13.43 -10.21 9.47
C PHE A 13 -14.53 -9.31 10.05
N LEU A 14 -14.99 -8.30 9.31
CA LEU A 14 -16.10 -7.45 9.74
C LEU A 14 -17.41 -8.26 9.86
N TYR A 15 -17.64 -9.23 8.97
CA TYR A 15 -18.77 -10.16 9.08
C TYR A 15 -18.63 -11.07 10.30
N LEU A 16 -17.43 -11.61 10.54
CA LEU A 16 -17.16 -12.41 11.73
C LEU A 16 -17.42 -11.62 13.04
N ILE A 17 -17.04 -10.34 13.09
CA ILE A 17 -17.37 -9.46 14.22
C ILE A 17 -18.87 -9.36 14.40
N ASN A 18 -19.62 -9.11 13.31
CA ASN A 18 -21.07 -8.95 13.38
C ASN A 18 -21.78 -10.22 13.87
N GLU A 19 -21.26 -11.40 13.53
CA GLU A 19 -21.77 -12.69 13.99
C GLU A 19 -21.39 -12.98 15.46
N THR A 20 -20.13 -12.71 15.83
CA THR A 20 -19.58 -13.10 17.14
C THR A 20 -19.87 -12.07 18.23
N CYS A 21 -19.94 -10.79 17.86
CA CYS A 21 -20.14 -9.66 18.74
C CYS A 21 -21.35 -8.80 18.33
N PRO A 22 -22.59 -9.35 18.22
CA PRO A 22 -23.74 -8.62 17.68
C PRO A 22 -24.24 -7.47 18.59
N ASP A 23 -23.71 -7.36 19.78
CA ASP A 23 -23.95 -6.27 20.73
C ASP A 23 -23.02 -5.07 20.50
N ILE A 24 -22.02 -5.18 19.63
CA ILE A 24 -21.12 -4.08 19.28
C ILE A 24 -21.61 -3.43 17.99
N GLN A 25 -21.89 -2.14 18.07
CA GLN A 25 -22.14 -1.34 16.87
C GLN A 25 -20.81 -0.84 16.32
N LEU A 26 -20.44 -1.35 15.14
CA LEU A 26 -19.18 -1.03 14.48
C LEU A 26 -19.39 -0.04 13.33
N GLU A 27 -18.62 1.03 13.32
CA GLU A 27 -18.42 1.90 12.16
C GLU A 27 -17.04 1.59 11.56
N PHE A 28 -16.99 1.26 10.29
CA PHE A 28 -15.75 1.07 9.53
C PHE A 28 -15.60 2.19 8.52
N VAL A 29 -14.44 2.87 8.55
CA VAL A 29 -14.12 3.91 7.58
C VAL A 29 -13.11 3.37 6.58
N SER A 30 -13.59 3.04 5.39
CA SER A 30 -12.72 2.64 4.27
C SER A 30 -11.98 3.86 3.75
N TYR A 31 -10.67 3.85 3.86
CA TYR A 31 -9.84 4.97 3.37
C TYR A 31 -9.60 4.85 1.87
N THR A 32 -9.94 5.89 1.14
CA THR A 32 -9.90 5.93 -0.33
C THR A 32 -8.77 6.78 -0.92
N GLY A 33 -7.96 7.42 -0.08
CA GLY A 33 -6.85 8.26 -0.52
C GLY A 33 -5.62 7.47 -0.97
N GLY A 34 -4.70 8.14 -1.65
CA GLY A 34 -3.53 7.54 -2.29
C GLY A 34 -2.40 7.13 -1.33
N ASN A 35 -2.35 7.69 -0.11
CA ASN A 35 -1.30 7.42 0.88
C ASN A 35 -1.90 7.00 2.22
N LYS A 36 -2.25 5.72 2.34
CA LYS A 36 -2.89 5.15 3.53
C LYS A 36 -2.05 5.36 4.81
N THR A 37 -0.77 5.03 4.74
CA THR A 37 0.15 5.13 5.90
C THR A 37 0.36 6.58 6.30
N GLY A 38 0.65 7.46 5.36
CA GLY A 38 0.83 8.89 5.62
C GLY A 38 -0.40 9.52 6.27
N TYR A 39 -1.60 9.12 5.83
CA TYR A 39 -2.85 9.58 6.41
C TYR A 39 -3.08 9.09 7.84
N SER A 40 -2.89 7.81 8.13
CA SER A 40 -3.03 7.28 9.50
C SER A 40 -2.10 7.99 10.49
N TRP A 41 -0.88 8.30 10.09
CA TRP A 41 0.06 9.06 10.91
C TRP A 41 -0.25 10.56 10.97
N ALA A 42 -0.90 11.15 9.97
CA ALA A 42 -1.44 12.50 10.05
C ALA A 42 -2.55 12.60 11.11
N GLN A 43 -3.47 11.62 11.14
CA GLN A 43 -4.47 11.52 12.21
C GLN A 43 -3.83 11.36 13.60
N MET A 44 -2.77 10.54 13.70
CA MET A 44 -2.02 10.35 14.94
C MET A 44 -1.43 11.68 15.45
N ARG A 45 -0.81 12.47 14.56
CA ARG A 45 -0.26 13.80 14.90
C ARG A 45 -1.34 14.79 15.31
N ALA A 46 -2.49 14.75 14.65
CA ALA A 46 -3.62 15.62 14.93
C ALA A 46 -4.46 15.19 16.15
N ASP A 47 -4.13 14.07 16.79
CA ASP A 47 -4.94 13.47 17.86
C ASP A 47 -6.38 13.13 17.44
N ASP A 48 -6.58 12.85 16.14
CA ASP A 48 -7.88 12.53 15.52
C ASP A 48 -7.93 11.06 15.10
N ILE A 49 -7.48 10.18 15.99
CA ILE A 49 -7.44 8.75 15.73
C ILE A 49 -8.75 8.04 16.09
N PRO A 50 -9.14 6.99 15.34
CA PRO A 50 -10.32 6.19 15.67
C PRO A 50 -10.13 5.39 16.98
N ASP A 51 -11.19 4.78 17.48
CA ASP A 51 -11.14 3.94 18.69
C ASP A 51 -10.17 2.74 18.50
N ILE A 52 -10.21 2.10 17.32
CA ILE A 52 -9.21 1.14 16.87
C ILE A 52 -8.44 1.76 15.71
N PHE A 53 -7.15 1.94 15.89
CA PHE A 53 -6.22 2.52 14.93
C PHE A 53 -5.58 1.42 14.06
N ILE A 54 -5.45 1.68 12.76
CA ILE A 54 -4.83 0.79 11.79
C ILE A 54 -3.75 1.56 11.03
N THR A 55 -2.59 0.94 10.86
CA THR A 55 -1.51 1.44 10.00
C THR A 55 -0.76 0.29 9.35
N SER A 56 -0.10 0.53 8.20
CA SER A 56 0.74 -0.49 7.57
C SER A 56 2.20 -0.44 8.03
N GLN A 57 2.63 0.64 8.67
CA GLN A 57 4.00 0.81 9.16
C GLN A 57 4.01 1.61 10.46
N ILE A 58 5.01 1.41 11.31
CA ILE A 58 5.28 2.23 12.48
C ILE A 58 6.28 3.31 12.05
N LEU A 59 5.82 4.55 11.92
CA LEU A 59 6.64 5.68 11.48
C LEU A 59 7.20 6.53 12.62
N ASP A 60 6.55 6.52 13.78
CA ASP A 60 6.91 7.34 14.94
C ASP A 60 6.54 6.60 16.23
N GLU A 61 7.55 5.99 16.86
CA GLU A 61 7.39 5.16 18.07
C GLU A 61 6.96 6.00 19.28
N GLU A 62 7.52 7.21 19.44
CA GLU A 62 7.18 8.08 20.56
C GLU A 62 5.74 8.57 20.46
N LEU A 63 5.29 8.89 19.27
CA LEU A 63 3.92 9.30 19.03
C LEU A 63 2.94 8.13 19.24
N ALA A 64 3.30 6.92 18.79
CA ALA A 64 2.50 5.72 19.05
C ALA A 64 2.32 5.49 20.56
N LYS A 65 3.38 5.57 21.33
CA LYS A 65 3.36 5.45 22.80
C LYS A 65 2.56 6.57 23.49
N GLU A 66 2.59 7.79 22.95
CA GLU A 66 1.82 8.91 23.46
C GLU A 66 0.32 8.75 23.23
N ARG A 67 -0.09 8.26 22.06
CA ARG A 67 -1.47 8.28 21.57
C ARG A 67 -2.22 6.96 21.68
N LEU A 68 -1.52 5.83 21.83
CA LEU A 68 -2.13 4.51 21.90
C LEU A 68 -2.05 3.92 23.32
N ALA A 69 -2.97 3.02 23.63
CA ALA A 69 -2.99 2.27 24.85
C ALA A 69 -1.91 1.18 24.83
N ASP A 70 -1.26 0.94 25.97
CA ASP A 70 -0.36 -0.20 26.14
C ASP A 70 -1.15 -1.51 26.17
N LEU A 71 -0.88 -2.37 25.21
CA LEU A 71 -1.54 -3.66 25.03
C LEU A 71 -0.90 -4.80 25.82
N SER A 72 0.26 -4.59 26.44
CA SER A 72 1.06 -5.62 27.11
C SER A 72 0.28 -6.41 28.17
N GLY A 73 -0.72 -5.78 28.80
CA GLY A 73 -1.52 -6.38 29.86
C GLY A 73 -2.69 -7.25 29.39
N TYR A 74 -2.98 -7.33 28.09
CA TYR A 74 -4.15 -8.05 27.62
C TYR A 74 -3.81 -9.51 27.26
N PRO A 75 -4.77 -10.46 27.45
CA PRO A 75 -4.52 -11.89 27.28
C PRO A 75 -4.07 -12.30 25.87
N PHE A 76 -4.51 -11.60 24.82
CA PHE A 76 -4.15 -11.93 23.43
C PHE A 76 -2.65 -11.76 23.15
N ILE A 77 -1.90 -11.00 23.97
CA ILE A 77 -0.44 -10.90 23.85
C ILE A 77 0.24 -12.26 23.93
N ASN A 78 -0.30 -13.18 24.73
CA ASN A 78 0.26 -14.52 24.90
C ASN A 78 0.16 -15.39 23.63
N SER A 79 -0.58 -14.94 22.63
CA SER A 79 -0.70 -15.64 21.33
C SER A 79 0.48 -15.35 20.40
N PHE A 80 1.34 -14.38 20.72
CA PHE A 80 2.49 -14.00 19.90
C PHE A 80 3.79 -14.62 20.43
N SER A 81 4.74 -14.86 19.52
CA SER A 81 6.10 -15.24 19.90
C SER A 81 6.83 -14.07 20.55
N THR A 82 7.80 -14.37 21.40
CA THR A 82 8.66 -13.34 22.01
C THR A 82 9.38 -12.52 20.95
N SER A 83 9.82 -13.16 19.87
CA SER A 83 10.51 -12.48 18.76
C SER A 83 9.63 -11.40 18.09
N ILE A 84 8.33 -11.69 17.92
CA ILE A 84 7.39 -10.71 17.36
C ILE A 84 7.17 -9.55 18.34
N LEU A 85 6.96 -9.88 19.62
CA LEU A 85 6.75 -8.87 20.65
C LEU A 85 7.98 -7.96 20.83
N ASP A 86 9.19 -8.52 20.73
CA ASP A 86 10.43 -7.75 20.80
C ASP A 86 10.55 -6.76 19.64
N GLN A 87 10.12 -7.16 18.43
CA GLN A 87 10.15 -6.29 17.24
C GLN A 87 9.20 -5.10 17.31
N VAL A 88 8.08 -5.23 18.02
CA VAL A 88 7.07 -4.17 18.13
C VAL A 88 7.07 -3.50 19.50
N SER A 89 8.03 -3.86 20.36
CA SER A 89 8.16 -3.27 21.70
C SER A 89 8.77 -1.88 21.62
N ILE A 90 8.08 -0.91 22.19
CA ILE A 90 8.54 0.47 22.33
C ILE A 90 8.73 0.74 23.82
N ASP A 91 9.98 0.92 24.27
CA ASP A 91 10.33 1.13 25.69
C ASP A 91 9.72 0.08 26.65
N GLY A 92 9.55 -1.16 26.17
CA GLY A 92 9.01 -2.28 26.96
C GLY A 92 7.47 -2.34 27.00
N GLY A 93 6.76 -1.44 26.33
CA GLY A 93 5.31 -1.50 26.09
C GLY A 93 4.99 -1.97 24.68
N ILE A 94 3.76 -2.42 24.45
CA ILE A 94 3.24 -2.85 23.15
C ILE A 94 2.05 -1.95 22.79
N TYR A 95 2.15 -1.18 21.72
CA TYR A 95 1.14 -0.21 21.31
C TYR A 95 0.47 -0.57 19.98
N LEU A 96 1.18 -1.32 19.15
CA LEU A 96 0.74 -1.76 17.83
C LEU A 96 1.11 -3.24 17.65
N LEU A 97 0.17 -4.04 17.19
CA LEU A 97 0.36 -5.48 16.93
C LEU A 97 0.09 -5.81 15.48
N PRO A 98 0.96 -6.59 14.83
CA PRO A 98 0.76 -7.01 13.45
C PRO A 98 -0.39 -8.02 13.33
N THR A 99 -1.12 -8.01 12.19
CA THR A 99 -2.19 -8.98 11.89
C THR A 99 -1.68 -10.23 11.21
N SER A 100 -0.92 -10.04 10.15
CA SER A 100 -0.34 -11.13 9.36
C SER A 100 0.97 -10.66 8.75
N TYR A 101 1.77 -11.61 8.28
CA TYR A 101 2.99 -11.34 7.56
C TYR A 101 2.84 -11.71 6.09
N ALA A 102 3.20 -10.79 5.20
CA ALA A 102 3.48 -11.12 3.81
C ALA A 102 4.93 -11.62 3.70
N MET A 103 5.11 -12.76 3.04
CA MET A 103 6.43 -13.34 2.80
C MET A 103 6.90 -12.95 1.40
N TYR A 104 8.17 -12.58 1.28
CA TYR A 104 8.79 -12.16 0.03
C TYR A 104 10.00 -13.01 -0.30
N GLY A 105 10.19 -13.20 -1.60
CA GLY A 105 11.30 -13.94 -2.17
C GLY A 105 11.15 -14.03 -3.68
N ILE A 106 11.78 -15.03 -4.26
CA ILE A 106 11.63 -15.37 -5.67
C ILE A 106 10.55 -16.45 -5.79
N PHE A 107 9.48 -16.16 -6.51
CA PHE A 107 8.45 -17.15 -6.80
C PHE A 107 8.93 -18.14 -7.83
N TYR A 108 8.57 -19.42 -7.67
CA TYR A 108 8.92 -20.45 -8.63
C TYR A 108 7.79 -21.44 -8.85
N ASN A 109 7.72 -22.01 -10.06
CA ASN A 109 6.76 -23.07 -10.35
C ASN A 109 7.29 -24.40 -9.80
N LYS A 110 6.80 -24.79 -8.61
CA LYS A 110 7.21 -26.00 -7.88
C LYS A 110 6.90 -27.26 -8.68
N THR A 111 5.69 -27.36 -9.25
CA THR A 111 5.28 -28.51 -10.06
C THR A 111 6.21 -28.70 -11.26
N LEU A 112 6.52 -27.61 -11.96
CA LEU A 112 7.41 -27.67 -13.12
C LEU A 112 8.82 -28.12 -12.73
N MET A 113 9.36 -27.62 -11.62
CA MET A 113 10.66 -28.06 -11.11
C MET A 113 10.65 -29.56 -10.77
N GLU A 114 9.62 -30.05 -10.11
CA GLU A 114 9.46 -31.47 -9.77
C GLU A 114 9.38 -32.36 -11.03
N GLU A 115 8.65 -31.95 -12.06
CA GLU A 115 8.54 -32.67 -13.32
C GLU A 115 9.88 -32.84 -14.04
N TYR A 116 10.76 -31.84 -13.94
CA TYR A 116 12.11 -31.89 -14.52
C TYR A 116 13.15 -32.49 -13.57
N GLY A 117 12.81 -32.78 -12.32
CA GLY A 117 13.73 -33.26 -11.29
C GLY A 117 14.70 -32.21 -10.76
N TRP A 118 14.35 -30.92 -10.93
CA TRP A 118 15.12 -29.80 -10.40
C TRP A 118 14.84 -29.58 -8.92
N SER A 119 15.80 -29.02 -8.21
CA SER A 119 15.69 -28.66 -6.80
C SER A 119 15.94 -27.18 -6.58
N VAL A 120 15.39 -26.61 -5.51
CA VAL A 120 15.70 -25.22 -5.10
C VAL A 120 17.20 -25.12 -4.82
N PRO A 121 17.93 -24.19 -5.48
CA PRO A 121 19.37 -24.04 -5.33
C PRO A 121 19.73 -23.52 -3.93
N LYS A 122 20.90 -23.94 -3.42
CA LYS A 122 21.38 -23.58 -2.10
C LYS A 122 22.42 -22.46 -2.11
N ASP A 123 23.11 -22.29 -3.22
CA ASP A 123 24.11 -21.26 -3.44
C ASP A 123 24.05 -20.79 -4.90
N LEU A 124 24.88 -19.82 -5.22
CA LEU A 124 24.84 -19.16 -6.53
C LEU A 124 25.39 -20.07 -7.66
N GLU A 125 26.29 -21.00 -7.35
CA GLU A 125 26.81 -21.98 -8.32
C GLU A 125 25.72 -22.99 -8.73
N GLU A 126 24.95 -23.48 -7.76
CA GLU A 126 23.76 -24.33 -8.02
C GLU A 126 22.67 -23.57 -8.80
N LEU A 127 22.45 -22.29 -8.50
CA LEU A 127 21.48 -21.47 -9.24
C LEU A 127 21.91 -21.27 -10.69
N GLU A 128 23.19 -20.98 -10.94
CA GLU A 128 23.73 -20.79 -12.28
C GLU A 128 23.63 -22.10 -13.11
N ALA A 129 23.97 -23.24 -12.50
CA ALA A 129 23.83 -24.55 -13.13
C ALA A 129 22.37 -24.86 -13.49
N LEU A 130 21.43 -24.62 -12.54
CA LEU A 130 19.99 -24.80 -12.75
C LEU A 130 19.46 -23.91 -13.88
N CYS A 131 19.87 -22.65 -13.92
CA CYS A 131 19.49 -21.74 -15.00
C CYS A 131 19.99 -22.21 -16.37
N GLY A 132 21.16 -22.88 -16.41
CA GLY A 132 21.67 -23.55 -17.58
C GLY A 132 20.75 -24.68 -18.06
N GLU A 133 20.37 -25.58 -17.15
CA GLU A 133 19.46 -26.70 -17.45
C GLU A 133 18.06 -26.21 -17.90
N ILE A 134 17.55 -25.16 -17.28
CA ILE A 134 16.26 -24.54 -17.67
C ILE A 134 16.32 -24.02 -19.11
N ARG A 135 17.41 -23.33 -19.48
CA ARG A 135 17.62 -22.87 -20.88
C ARG A 135 17.76 -24.03 -21.87
N GLU A 136 18.43 -25.09 -21.49
CA GLU A 136 18.52 -26.30 -22.31
C GLU A 136 17.16 -26.98 -22.52
N ALA A 137 16.27 -26.88 -21.55
CA ALA A 137 14.87 -27.32 -21.67
C ALA A 137 14.01 -26.39 -22.55
N GLY A 138 14.54 -25.26 -23.01
CA GLY A 138 13.85 -24.29 -23.86
C GLY A 138 12.95 -23.32 -23.07
N LEU A 139 13.18 -23.21 -21.77
CA LEU A 139 12.43 -22.32 -20.88
C LEU A 139 13.26 -21.08 -20.51
N ILE A 140 12.58 -20.05 -20.03
CA ILE A 140 13.20 -18.85 -19.47
C ILE A 140 13.50 -19.14 -17.99
N PRO A 141 14.75 -18.96 -17.50
CA PRO A 141 15.04 -19.14 -16.09
C PRO A 141 14.13 -18.31 -15.19
N GLY A 142 14.13 -16.99 -15.34
CA GLY A 142 13.30 -16.12 -14.51
C GLY A 142 12.89 -14.84 -15.23
N VAL A 143 11.88 -14.17 -14.68
CA VAL A 143 11.39 -12.87 -15.16
C VAL A 143 11.36 -11.88 -14.02
N ILE A 144 11.57 -10.60 -14.33
CA ILE A 144 11.49 -9.50 -13.37
C ILE A 144 10.35 -8.54 -13.74
N SER A 145 9.57 -8.12 -12.76
CA SER A 145 8.57 -7.08 -12.94
C SER A 145 9.23 -5.69 -12.93
N THR A 146 9.10 -4.96 -14.03
CA THR A 146 9.70 -3.62 -14.21
C THR A 146 8.67 -2.51 -14.48
N GLN A 147 7.38 -2.83 -14.62
CA GLN A 147 6.36 -1.84 -14.95
C GLN A 147 6.29 -0.72 -13.91
N LEU A 148 6.24 -1.09 -12.64
CA LEU A 148 6.29 -0.14 -11.53
C LEU A 148 7.71 -0.05 -10.98
N THR A 149 8.17 1.15 -10.68
CA THR A 149 9.52 1.42 -10.16
C THR A 149 9.82 0.70 -8.85
N GLY A 150 8.79 0.44 -8.03
CA GLY A 150 8.92 -0.34 -6.81
C GLY A 150 9.43 -1.78 -7.01
N GLY A 151 9.20 -2.40 -8.17
CA GLY A 151 9.68 -3.75 -8.49
C GLY A 151 11.20 -3.83 -8.60
N PRO A 152 11.82 -3.08 -9.49
CA PRO A 152 13.27 -2.96 -9.60
C PRO A 152 13.94 -2.52 -8.30
N PHE A 153 13.40 -1.52 -7.60
CA PHE A 153 13.92 -1.10 -6.31
C PHE A 153 13.91 -2.23 -5.29
N SER A 154 12.77 -2.90 -5.11
CA SER A 154 12.62 -4.03 -4.19
C SER A 154 13.59 -5.17 -4.52
N THR A 155 13.79 -5.49 -5.79
CA THR A 155 14.72 -6.53 -6.22
C THR A 155 16.16 -6.19 -5.81
N MET A 156 16.62 -4.98 -6.11
CA MET A 156 17.97 -4.53 -5.73
C MET A 156 18.14 -4.46 -4.22
N PHE A 157 17.12 -4.00 -3.52
CA PHE A 157 17.12 -3.92 -2.07
C PHE A 157 17.17 -5.31 -1.42
N ASN A 158 16.44 -6.30 -1.94
CA ASN A 158 16.50 -7.69 -1.49
C ASN A 158 17.88 -8.31 -1.74
N LEU A 159 18.50 -8.05 -2.88
CA LEU A 159 19.87 -8.48 -3.15
C LEU A 159 20.85 -7.88 -2.16
N ALA A 160 20.77 -6.57 -1.89
CA ALA A 160 21.61 -5.89 -0.91
C ALA A 160 21.39 -6.44 0.51
N LYS A 161 20.12 -6.68 0.91
CA LYS A 161 19.80 -7.32 2.21
C LYS A 161 20.37 -8.73 2.30
N THR A 162 20.28 -9.51 1.24
CA THR A 162 20.86 -10.87 1.17
C THR A 162 22.39 -10.83 1.23
N ASP A 163 23.01 -9.86 0.57
CA ASP A 163 24.47 -9.78 0.51
C ASP A 163 25.07 -9.18 1.79
N TRP A 164 24.66 -7.97 2.20
CA TRP A 164 25.35 -7.25 3.27
C TRP A 164 24.51 -6.30 4.12
N LEU A 165 23.40 -5.76 3.65
CA LEU A 165 22.59 -4.76 4.41
C LEU A 165 22.02 -5.30 5.73
N THR A 166 21.95 -6.62 5.93
CA THR A 166 21.54 -7.25 7.19
C THR A 166 22.68 -7.42 8.19
N THR A 167 23.92 -7.07 7.82
CA THR A 167 25.05 -7.07 8.74
C THR A 167 25.08 -5.80 9.59
N PRO A 168 25.74 -5.81 10.77
CA PRO A 168 25.87 -4.60 11.60
C PRO A 168 26.44 -3.40 10.82
N ASP A 169 27.46 -3.64 9.99
CA ASP A 169 28.08 -2.60 9.15
C ASP A 169 27.12 -2.11 8.06
N GLY A 170 26.29 -3.00 7.51
CA GLY A 170 25.27 -2.66 6.52
C GLY A 170 24.17 -1.81 7.09
N VAL A 171 23.68 -2.15 8.28
CA VAL A 171 22.66 -1.36 9.00
C VAL A 171 23.19 0.03 9.32
N GLN A 172 24.45 0.14 9.78
CA GLN A 172 25.06 1.43 10.05
C GLN A 172 25.25 2.25 8.77
N TRP A 173 25.69 1.61 7.67
CA TRP A 173 25.81 2.28 6.38
C TRP A 173 24.45 2.80 5.88
N GLU A 174 23.38 2.02 6.01
CA GLU A 174 22.04 2.44 5.60
C GLU A 174 21.61 3.71 6.35
N GLN A 175 21.83 3.76 7.67
CA GLN A 175 21.55 4.96 8.47
C GLN A 175 22.39 6.16 8.02
N ASP A 176 23.68 5.96 7.77
CA ASP A 176 24.58 7.02 7.34
C ASP A 176 24.24 7.50 5.92
N PHE A 177 23.87 6.60 5.01
CA PHE A 177 23.47 6.95 3.65
C PHE A 177 22.18 7.78 3.62
N LEU A 178 21.15 7.36 4.37
CA LEU A 178 19.90 8.10 4.51
C LEU A 178 20.07 9.45 5.19
N ALA A 179 21.10 9.61 6.01
CA ALA A 179 21.46 10.89 6.64
C ALA A 179 22.44 11.75 5.80
N GLY A 180 22.87 11.28 4.62
CA GLY A 180 23.84 11.97 3.76
C GLY A 180 25.29 11.91 4.24
N ASN A 181 25.62 10.98 5.13
CA ASN A 181 26.95 10.79 5.69
C ASN A 181 27.74 9.65 5.01
N ALA A 182 27.11 8.91 4.11
CA ALA A 182 27.72 7.87 3.29
C ALA A 182 27.27 7.99 1.83
N THR A 183 27.95 7.26 0.94
CA THR A 183 27.62 7.18 -0.49
C THR A 183 27.36 5.74 -0.91
N ALA A 184 26.57 5.54 -1.96
CA ALA A 184 26.44 4.27 -2.63
C ALA A 184 27.76 3.87 -3.31
N SER A 185 28.45 4.82 -3.91
CA SER A 185 29.78 4.63 -4.48
C SER A 185 30.77 4.13 -3.43
N GLY A 186 31.44 3.02 -3.74
CA GLY A 186 32.37 2.32 -2.85
C GLY A 186 31.71 1.27 -1.94
N ARG A 187 30.39 1.06 -2.07
CA ARG A 187 29.66 0.06 -1.25
C ARG A 187 28.60 -0.72 -2.02
N TRP A 188 27.96 -0.11 -3.03
CA TRP A 188 26.88 -0.74 -3.78
C TRP A 188 27.34 -1.60 -4.95
N GLU A 189 28.64 -1.57 -5.26
CA GLU A 189 29.26 -2.30 -6.37
C GLU A 189 29.06 -3.81 -6.25
N ASP A 190 29.23 -4.37 -5.05
CA ASP A 190 29.05 -5.81 -4.80
C ASP A 190 27.61 -6.24 -5.09
N THR A 191 26.63 -5.42 -4.70
CA THR A 191 25.21 -5.66 -4.99
C THR A 191 24.92 -5.60 -6.49
N MET A 192 25.51 -4.64 -7.21
CA MET A 192 25.38 -4.54 -8.66
C MET A 192 26.03 -5.74 -9.35
N ASP A 193 27.21 -6.18 -8.89
CA ASP A 193 27.89 -7.37 -9.42
C ASP A 193 27.04 -8.63 -9.20
N LEU A 194 26.41 -8.78 -8.05
CA LEU A 194 25.47 -9.88 -7.78
C LEU A 194 24.26 -9.81 -8.72
N ALA A 195 23.69 -8.62 -8.91
CA ALA A 195 22.57 -8.42 -9.82
C ALA A 195 22.95 -8.70 -11.29
N GLU A 196 24.15 -8.31 -11.76
CA GLU A 196 24.66 -8.65 -13.09
C GLU A 196 24.77 -10.18 -13.26
N ARG A 197 25.23 -10.91 -12.26
CA ARG A 197 25.25 -12.38 -12.29
C ARG A 197 23.85 -12.97 -12.44
N TYR A 198 22.86 -12.45 -11.71
CA TYR A 198 21.46 -12.87 -11.89
C TYR A 198 20.93 -12.58 -13.30
N MET A 199 21.30 -11.44 -13.88
CA MET A 199 20.95 -11.09 -15.27
C MET A 199 21.61 -12.06 -16.26
N ASP A 200 22.89 -12.35 -16.11
CA ASP A 200 23.66 -13.26 -16.99
C ASP A 200 23.12 -14.70 -16.93
N MET A 201 22.66 -15.14 -15.77
CA MET A 201 21.95 -16.42 -15.60
C MET A 201 20.56 -16.41 -16.27
N GLY A 202 20.02 -15.25 -16.64
CA GLY A 202 18.68 -15.08 -17.20
C GLY A 202 17.57 -15.10 -16.16
N MET A 203 17.89 -14.86 -14.88
CA MET A 203 16.91 -14.77 -13.80
C MET A 203 16.07 -13.48 -13.85
N PHE A 204 16.63 -12.41 -14.39
CA PHE A 204 15.98 -11.09 -14.49
C PHE A 204 15.67 -10.72 -15.94
N TYR A 205 15.00 -11.63 -16.66
CA TYR A 205 14.49 -11.31 -17.98
C TYR A 205 13.38 -10.23 -17.86
N ALA A 206 13.65 -9.05 -18.42
CA ALA A 206 12.67 -7.98 -18.49
C ALA A 206 11.68 -8.22 -19.63
N ASP A 207 10.39 -8.26 -19.30
CA ASP A 207 9.34 -8.43 -20.30
C ASP A 207 9.33 -7.26 -21.31
N PRO A 208 9.45 -7.55 -22.64
CA PRO A 208 9.46 -6.50 -23.67
C PRO A 208 8.20 -5.61 -23.67
N GLU A 209 7.05 -6.14 -23.21
CA GLU A 209 5.79 -5.42 -23.16
C GLU A 209 5.60 -4.67 -21.84
N ASP A 210 6.54 -4.80 -20.90
CA ASP A 210 6.50 -4.14 -19.58
C ASP A 210 5.16 -4.33 -18.85
N ARG A 211 4.67 -5.57 -18.81
CA ARG A 211 3.38 -5.91 -18.19
C ARG A 211 3.44 -5.76 -16.67
N ASN A 212 2.27 -5.53 -16.06
CA ASN A 212 2.16 -5.49 -14.61
C ASN A 212 2.45 -6.86 -13.96
N SER A 213 2.81 -6.85 -12.68
CA SER A 213 3.20 -8.08 -11.96
C SER A 213 2.16 -9.21 -12.04
N PRO A 214 0.86 -8.99 -11.80
CA PRO A 214 -0.13 -10.06 -11.93
C PRO A 214 -0.15 -10.70 -13.33
N THR A 215 -0.18 -9.88 -14.38
CA THR A 215 -0.18 -10.36 -15.77
C THR A 215 1.14 -11.09 -16.10
N LEU A 216 2.27 -10.58 -15.62
CA LEU A 216 3.58 -11.19 -15.81
C LEU A 216 3.63 -12.60 -15.19
N ILE A 217 3.15 -12.74 -13.96
CA ILE A 217 3.10 -14.03 -13.26
C ILE A 217 2.23 -15.03 -14.03
N LEU A 218 1.03 -14.61 -14.44
CA LEU A 218 0.13 -15.45 -15.23
C LEU A 218 0.74 -15.89 -16.56
N ASP A 219 1.33 -14.97 -17.29
CA ASP A 219 1.85 -15.21 -18.64
C ASP A 219 3.15 -16.01 -18.67
N TYR A 220 3.95 -15.93 -17.62
CA TYR A 220 5.22 -16.62 -17.55
C TYR A 220 5.21 -17.85 -16.63
N LEU A 221 4.88 -17.72 -15.35
CA LEU A 221 4.81 -18.86 -14.45
C LEU A 221 3.58 -19.72 -14.72
N GLY A 222 2.40 -19.11 -14.79
CA GLY A 222 1.13 -19.82 -14.99
C GLY A 222 1.06 -20.56 -16.33
N GLN A 223 1.70 -20.04 -17.38
CA GLN A 223 1.80 -20.67 -18.68
C GLN A 223 3.08 -21.50 -18.88
N ARG A 224 3.85 -21.75 -17.81
CA ARG A 224 5.06 -22.57 -17.82
C ARG A 224 6.12 -22.11 -18.83
N LYS A 225 6.22 -20.80 -19.10
CA LYS A 225 7.24 -20.22 -19.97
C LYS A 225 8.53 -19.90 -19.22
N ALA A 226 8.40 -19.54 -17.93
CA ALA A 226 9.50 -19.31 -17.03
C ALA A 226 9.33 -20.16 -15.77
N VAL A 227 10.46 -20.43 -15.10
CA VAL A 227 10.49 -21.21 -13.86
C VAL A 227 10.40 -20.27 -12.65
N PHE A 228 11.10 -19.12 -12.71
CA PHE A 228 11.19 -18.15 -11.62
C PHE A 228 10.53 -16.81 -11.98
N CYS A 229 10.05 -16.08 -10.97
CA CYS A 229 9.56 -14.72 -11.13
C CYS A 229 9.92 -13.89 -9.90
N THR A 230 10.57 -12.75 -10.13
CA THR A 230 10.80 -11.73 -9.11
C THR A 230 9.71 -10.68 -9.22
N ALA A 231 8.68 -10.82 -8.40
CA ALA A 231 7.56 -9.91 -8.34
C ALA A 231 7.41 -9.35 -6.93
N VAL A 232 6.85 -8.15 -6.83
CA VAL A 232 6.77 -7.40 -5.57
C VAL A 232 5.61 -7.81 -4.69
N GLN A 233 4.64 -8.58 -5.20
CA GLN A 233 3.37 -8.79 -4.51
C GLN A 233 2.90 -10.23 -4.54
N THR A 234 1.92 -10.49 -3.71
CA THR A 234 1.21 -11.75 -3.58
C THR A 234 0.80 -12.33 -4.92
N VAL A 235 1.10 -13.61 -5.13
CA VAL A 235 0.64 -14.37 -6.28
C VAL A 235 -0.74 -14.92 -5.96
N ASN A 236 -1.74 -14.53 -6.72
CA ASN A 236 -3.06 -15.15 -6.64
C ASN A 236 -3.11 -16.40 -7.54
N ILE A 237 -2.93 -17.58 -6.93
CA ILE A 237 -2.93 -18.86 -7.66
C ILE A 237 -4.30 -19.16 -8.28
N SER A 238 -5.39 -18.65 -7.71
CA SER A 238 -6.74 -18.85 -8.25
C SER A 238 -6.92 -18.19 -9.63
N GLU A 239 -6.08 -17.25 -9.96
CA GLU A 239 -6.06 -16.58 -11.27
C GLU A 239 -5.30 -17.39 -12.33
N PHE A 240 -4.64 -18.51 -11.99
CA PHE A 240 -3.98 -19.36 -12.98
C PHE A 240 -5.02 -20.19 -13.74
N PRO A 241 -5.38 -19.79 -14.97
CA PRO A 241 -6.37 -20.54 -15.73
C PRO A 241 -5.78 -21.90 -16.13
N ASP A 242 -6.56 -22.93 -15.95
CA ASP A 242 -6.31 -24.29 -16.47
C ASP A 242 -5.05 -25.02 -15.91
N THR A 243 -4.34 -24.47 -14.93
CA THR A 243 -3.20 -25.16 -14.32
C THR A 243 -3.50 -25.49 -12.85
N LYS A 244 -2.99 -26.66 -12.42
CA LYS A 244 -2.98 -27.09 -11.03
C LYS A 244 -1.56 -26.98 -10.44
N ASP A 245 -0.70 -26.19 -11.07
CA ASP A 245 0.65 -26.03 -10.63
C ASP A 245 0.72 -25.41 -9.24
N GLN A 246 1.57 -25.97 -8.42
CA GLN A 246 1.94 -25.39 -7.14
C GLN A 246 3.05 -24.37 -7.36
N ILE A 247 2.91 -23.22 -6.73
CA ILE A 247 3.94 -22.18 -6.69
C ILE A 247 4.60 -22.23 -5.32
N GLY A 248 5.90 -22.05 -5.29
CA GLY A 248 6.70 -21.90 -4.08
C GLY A 248 7.35 -20.52 -4.00
N ILE A 249 7.90 -20.19 -2.84
CA ILE A 249 8.76 -19.03 -2.63
C ILE A 249 10.13 -19.53 -2.17
N MET A 250 11.20 -19.05 -2.77
CA MET A 250 12.56 -19.28 -2.32
C MET A 250 13.22 -17.94 -1.94
N PRO A 251 14.25 -17.95 -1.08
CA PRO A 251 14.99 -16.72 -0.78
C PRO A 251 15.78 -16.24 -2.00
N PHE A 252 16.22 -15.00 -1.98
CA PHE A 252 17.33 -14.60 -2.84
C PHE A 252 18.58 -15.38 -2.42
N ILE A 253 19.34 -15.87 -3.40
CA ILE A 253 20.46 -16.79 -3.17
C ILE A 253 21.75 -15.98 -3.09
N SER A 254 22.46 -16.11 -1.99
CA SER A 254 23.77 -15.51 -1.77
C SER A 254 24.89 -16.37 -2.36
N GLU A 255 26.09 -15.80 -2.50
CA GLU A 255 27.25 -16.43 -3.14
C GLU A 255 27.50 -17.87 -2.64
N ASP A 256 27.58 -18.06 -1.33
CA ASP A 256 27.87 -19.34 -0.67
C ASP A 256 26.65 -19.96 0.06
N GLY A 257 25.47 -19.39 -0.14
CA GLY A 257 24.24 -19.84 0.50
C GLY A 257 24.11 -19.51 1.99
N SER A 258 25.12 -18.89 2.60
CA SER A 258 25.14 -18.63 4.05
C SER A 258 24.16 -17.52 4.47
N LYS A 259 23.74 -16.70 3.52
CA LYS A 259 22.83 -15.55 3.73
C LYS A 259 21.54 -15.66 2.90
N ASN A 260 21.11 -16.89 2.62
CA ASN A 260 19.81 -17.13 1.98
C ASN A 260 18.70 -16.85 2.99
N ILE A 261 18.20 -15.63 2.97
CA ILE A 261 17.17 -15.16 3.91
C ILE A 261 15.90 -14.82 3.17
N TYR A 262 14.76 -15.14 3.81
CA TYR A 262 13.47 -14.66 3.36
C TYR A 262 13.22 -13.25 3.92
N MET A 263 12.49 -12.46 3.16
CA MET A 263 12.00 -11.19 3.65
C MET A 263 10.54 -11.33 4.05
N TYR A 264 10.11 -10.55 5.04
CA TYR A 264 8.71 -10.48 5.44
C TYR A 264 8.34 -9.03 5.82
N SER A 265 7.07 -8.69 5.69
CA SER A 265 6.54 -7.45 6.25
C SER A 265 5.17 -7.69 6.87
N PRO A 266 4.85 -7.02 7.96
CA PRO A 266 3.49 -6.96 8.47
C PRO A 266 2.56 -6.33 7.44
N THR A 267 1.35 -6.86 7.30
CA THR A 267 0.36 -6.28 6.38
C THR A 267 -0.30 -5.06 7.00
N TYR A 268 -0.72 -5.20 8.26
CA TYR A 268 -1.30 -4.12 9.06
C TYR A 268 -0.89 -4.27 10.52
N TYR A 269 -0.83 -3.13 11.20
CA TYR A 269 -0.74 -3.04 12.65
C TYR A 269 -2.04 -2.48 13.20
N PHE A 270 -2.49 -3.03 14.33
CA PHE A 270 -3.67 -2.58 15.05
C PHE A 270 -3.28 -2.10 16.43
N GLY A 271 -3.87 -0.98 16.83
CA GLY A 271 -3.73 -0.40 18.16
C GLY A 271 -5.07 0.12 18.68
N ILE A 272 -5.14 0.38 19.98
CA ILE A 272 -6.31 0.98 20.65
C ILE A 272 -5.96 2.41 21.02
N SER A 273 -6.85 3.37 20.71
CA SER A 273 -6.66 4.77 21.11
C SER A 273 -6.56 4.90 22.62
N LYS A 274 -5.56 5.63 23.09
CA LYS A 274 -5.31 5.87 24.52
C LYS A 274 -6.49 6.57 25.21
N ARG A 275 -7.25 7.40 24.48
CA ARG A 275 -8.46 8.06 25.01
C ARG A 275 -9.50 7.06 25.55
N LEU A 276 -9.49 5.79 25.09
CA LEU A 276 -10.39 4.77 25.61
C LEU A 276 -10.03 4.34 27.02
N THR A 277 -8.82 4.62 27.49
CA THR A 277 -8.41 4.38 28.88
C THR A 277 -8.86 5.46 29.85
N ASP A 278 -9.43 6.56 29.37
CA ASP A 278 -9.95 7.63 30.20
C ASP A 278 -11.29 7.24 30.85
N PRO A 279 -11.56 7.76 32.08
CA PRO A 279 -12.83 7.51 32.78
C PRO A 279 -14.06 7.86 31.92
N GLY A 280 -15.02 6.93 31.85
CA GLY A 280 -16.26 7.07 31.07
C GLY A 280 -16.22 6.36 29.73
N ASN A 281 -15.08 5.80 29.33
CA ASN A 281 -14.91 5.04 28.08
C ASN A 281 -14.78 3.51 28.31
N GLU A 282 -15.03 3.03 29.55
CA GLU A 282 -14.78 1.64 29.95
C GLU A 282 -15.46 0.63 29.01
N LYS A 283 -16.71 0.91 28.59
CA LYS A 283 -17.44 0.02 27.67
C LYS A 283 -16.80 -0.02 26.28
N LYS A 284 -16.39 1.12 25.73
CA LYS A 284 -15.71 1.19 24.44
C LYS A 284 -14.34 0.49 24.48
N LEU A 285 -13.59 0.65 25.57
CA LEU A 285 -12.34 -0.05 25.77
C LEU A 285 -12.56 -1.57 25.83
N GLU A 286 -13.57 -2.03 26.60
CA GLU A 286 -13.93 -3.45 26.64
C GLU A 286 -14.28 -3.99 25.25
N ASP A 287 -15.07 -3.26 24.48
CA ASP A 287 -15.45 -3.65 23.13
C ASP A 287 -14.23 -3.69 22.19
N ALA A 288 -13.38 -2.69 22.22
CA ALA A 288 -12.15 -2.67 21.43
C ALA A 288 -11.22 -3.86 21.77
N VAL A 289 -11.08 -4.17 23.06
CA VAL A 289 -10.30 -5.34 23.53
C VAL A 289 -10.94 -6.66 23.07
N ARG A 290 -12.28 -6.76 23.08
CA ARG A 290 -12.99 -7.94 22.56
C ARG A 290 -12.74 -8.13 21.08
N LEU A 291 -12.78 -7.05 20.29
CA LEU A 291 -12.51 -7.10 18.84
C LEU A 291 -11.06 -7.50 18.55
N LEU A 292 -10.06 -6.95 19.27
CA LEU A 292 -8.69 -7.40 19.12
C LEU A 292 -8.46 -8.83 19.62
N SER A 293 -9.17 -9.26 20.66
CA SER A 293 -9.12 -10.66 21.12
C SER A 293 -9.67 -11.63 20.09
N LEU A 294 -10.72 -11.23 19.34
CA LEU A 294 -11.24 -11.99 18.22
C LEU A 294 -10.24 -11.99 17.06
N LEU A 295 -9.69 -10.83 16.70
CA LEU A 295 -8.68 -10.70 15.64
C LEU A 295 -7.48 -11.62 15.86
N TYR A 296 -6.99 -11.69 17.10
CA TYR A 296 -5.84 -12.51 17.50
C TYR A 296 -6.22 -13.89 18.06
N SER A 297 -7.40 -14.37 17.72
CA SER A 297 -7.80 -15.77 17.89
C SER A 297 -7.47 -16.58 16.63
N PRO A 298 -7.39 -17.92 16.71
CA PRO A 298 -7.24 -18.75 15.51
C PRO A 298 -8.34 -18.53 14.47
N GLU A 299 -9.57 -18.29 14.91
CA GLU A 299 -10.72 -18.04 14.04
C GLU A 299 -10.58 -16.68 13.32
N GLY A 300 -10.24 -15.62 14.04
CA GLY A 300 -10.03 -14.30 13.44
C GLY A 300 -8.83 -14.26 12.50
N GLN A 301 -7.75 -14.95 12.85
CA GLN A 301 -6.55 -15.01 11.99
C GLN A 301 -6.80 -15.80 10.69
N ALA A 302 -7.64 -16.83 10.72
CA ALA A 302 -7.98 -17.61 9.52
C ALA A 302 -8.61 -16.74 8.42
N VAL A 303 -9.26 -15.62 8.78
CA VAL A 303 -9.88 -14.68 7.82
C VAL A 303 -8.84 -13.78 7.15
N PHE A 304 -7.69 -13.56 7.78
CA PHE A 304 -6.59 -12.75 7.21
C PHE A 304 -5.54 -13.58 6.48
N VAL A 305 -5.60 -14.90 6.61
CA VAL A 305 -4.62 -15.85 6.08
C VAL A 305 -5.37 -16.96 5.38
N ASP A 306 -6.09 -16.60 4.33
CA ASP A 306 -6.88 -17.55 3.55
C ASP A 306 -6.11 -18.12 2.35
N GLU A 307 -6.69 -19.14 1.70
CA GLU A 307 -6.13 -19.78 0.51
C GLU A 307 -6.06 -18.82 -0.70
N ALA A 308 -6.85 -17.75 -0.71
CA ALA A 308 -6.85 -16.76 -1.79
C ALA A 308 -5.62 -15.82 -1.71
N THR A 309 -4.97 -15.74 -0.55
CA THR A 309 -3.77 -14.92 -0.36
C THR A 309 -2.61 -15.78 0.17
N PRO A 310 -2.09 -16.70 -0.63
CA PRO A 310 -1.21 -17.77 -0.18
C PRO A 310 0.18 -17.32 0.31
N CYS A 311 0.54 -16.03 0.10
CA CYS A 311 1.80 -15.46 0.62
C CYS A 311 1.66 -14.92 2.06
N LEU A 312 0.47 -14.92 2.65
CA LEU A 312 0.26 -14.45 4.00
C LEU A 312 0.42 -15.58 5.02
N MET A 313 0.97 -15.25 6.16
CA MET A 313 1.00 -16.15 7.32
C MET A 313 0.53 -15.43 8.57
N SER A 314 -0.10 -16.19 9.45
CA SER A 314 -0.56 -15.71 10.75
C SER A 314 0.62 -15.25 11.62
N THR A 315 0.38 -14.23 12.41
CA THR A 315 1.31 -13.75 13.46
C THR A 315 1.22 -14.56 14.75
N LEU A 316 0.27 -15.50 14.85
CA LEU A 316 0.13 -16.32 16.04
C LEU A 316 1.24 -17.36 16.18
N ASN A 317 1.63 -17.61 17.42
CA ASN A 317 2.77 -18.45 17.80
C ASN A 317 2.67 -19.93 17.37
N ASN A 318 1.47 -20.44 17.11
CA ASN A 318 1.21 -21.83 16.78
C ASN A 318 0.40 -21.97 15.46
N ALA A 319 0.56 -21.01 14.55
CA ALA A 319 -0.06 -21.12 13.24
C ALA A 319 0.61 -22.26 12.46
N ASP A 320 -0.13 -23.34 12.25
CA ASP A 320 0.32 -24.46 11.42
C ASP A 320 0.30 -24.02 9.95
N VAL A 321 1.46 -23.75 9.39
CA VAL A 321 1.62 -23.61 7.95
C VAL A 321 1.63 -25.02 7.35
N GLN A 322 0.70 -25.32 6.47
CA GLN A 322 0.59 -26.64 5.83
C GLN A 322 1.81 -26.91 4.93
N GLU A 323 2.30 -28.16 4.90
CA GLU A 323 3.49 -28.54 4.11
C GLU A 323 3.34 -28.30 2.59
N ASP A 324 2.13 -28.29 2.08
CA ASP A 324 1.83 -27.99 0.68
C ASP A 324 1.60 -26.50 0.41
N SER A 325 1.64 -25.66 1.45
CA SER A 325 1.53 -24.21 1.31
C SER A 325 2.74 -23.63 0.58
N MET A 326 2.50 -22.60 -0.23
CA MET A 326 3.53 -21.78 -0.89
C MET A 326 4.57 -21.23 0.09
N ILE A 327 4.14 -20.87 1.30
CA ILE A 327 4.97 -20.21 2.31
C ILE A 327 5.56 -21.17 3.35
N TYR A 328 5.45 -22.48 3.17
CA TYR A 328 5.93 -23.45 4.18
C TYR A 328 7.39 -23.24 4.56
N ASP A 329 8.29 -23.23 3.57
CA ASP A 329 9.72 -23.04 3.80
C ASP A 329 10.05 -21.65 4.37
N ALA A 330 9.35 -20.62 3.90
CA ALA A 330 9.48 -19.25 4.40
C ALA A 330 9.01 -19.13 5.85
N GLY A 331 7.91 -19.80 6.21
CA GLY A 331 7.40 -19.86 7.58
C GLY A 331 8.36 -20.58 8.52
N GLN A 332 8.92 -21.71 8.09
CA GLN A 332 9.96 -22.41 8.85
C GLN A 332 11.22 -21.52 9.02
N ALA A 333 11.62 -20.81 7.99
CA ALA A 333 12.75 -19.89 8.06
C ALA A 333 12.49 -18.73 9.04
N LEU A 334 11.27 -18.21 9.09
CA LEU A 334 10.90 -17.18 10.08
C LEU A 334 10.99 -17.71 11.51
N GLN A 335 10.48 -18.92 11.76
CA GLN A 335 10.57 -19.56 13.08
C GLN A 335 12.02 -19.83 13.50
N ASP A 336 12.90 -20.16 12.56
CA ASP A 336 14.33 -20.41 12.77
C ASP A 336 15.18 -19.12 12.84
N GLY A 337 14.56 -17.93 12.73
CA GLY A 337 15.27 -16.65 12.70
C GLY A 337 16.05 -16.38 11.39
N ARG A 338 15.70 -17.04 10.30
CA ARG A 338 16.29 -16.88 8.96
C ARG A 338 15.42 -16.05 8.02
N ALA A 339 14.55 -15.22 8.56
CA ALA A 339 13.78 -14.23 7.84
C ALA A 339 14.08 -12.83 8.39
N PHE A 340 14.06 -11.82 7.53
CA PHE A 340 14.40 -10.45 7.88
C PHE A 340 13.24 -9.51 7.55
N PRO A 341 12.92 -8.53 8.42
CA PRO A 341 11.86 -7.58 8.14
C PRO A 341 12.24 -6.70 6.93
N MET A 342 11.30 -6.61 5.98
CA MET A 342 11.41 -5.68 4.88
C MET A 342 10.78 -4.36 5.28
N THR A 343 11.59 -3.33 5.37
CA THR A 343 11.16 -1.97 5.62
C THR A 343 11.88 -1.03 4.67
N TYR A 344 11.16 -0.03 4.17
CA TYR A 344 11.70 1.04 3.34
C TYR A 344 11.76 2.37 4.09
N ALA A 345 11.69 2.32 5.43
CA ALA A 345 11.74 3.51 6.26
C ALA A 345 13.00 4.35 5.93
N GLY A 346 12.79 5.61 5.60
CA GLY A 346 13.83 6.55 5.18
C GLY A 346 14.14 6.57 3.68
N TRP A 347 13.71 5.54 2.92
CA TRP A 347 13.92 5.48 1.46
C TRP A 347 12.78 6.10 0.65
N GLU A 348 11.68 6.47 1.28
CA GLU A 348 10.43 6.88 0.63
C GLU A 348 10.64 8.03 -0.37
N GLN A 349 11.55 8.96 -0.05
CA GLN A 349 11.83 10.14 -0.90
C GLN A 349 12.54 9.78 -2.21
N VAL A 350 13.30 8.69 -2.24
CA VAL A 350 14.15 8.32 -3.39
C VAL A 350 13.76 6.97 -4.01
N LEU A 351 12.88 6.21 -3.36
CA LEU A 351 12.49 4.86 -3.79
C LEU A 351 12.01 4.82 -5.24
N SER A 352 11.12 5.73 -5.62
CA SER A 352 10.56 5.77 -6.97
C SER A 352 11.61 6.12 -8.02
N ASP A 353 12.44 7.13 -7.74
CA ASP A 353 13.45 7.62 -8.68
C ASP A 353 14.62 6.62 -8.81
N MET A 354 15.08 6.04 -7.71
CA MET A 354 16.05 4.95 -7.73
C MET A 354 15.49 3.72 -8.44
N GLY A 355 14.23 3.39 -8.20
CA GLY A 355 13.54 2.30 -8.91
C GLY A 355 13.47 2.54 -10.42
N GLN A 356 13.32 3.78 -10.87
CA GLN A 356 13.38 4.15 -12.28
C GLN A 356 14.79 3.92 -12.86
N VAL A 357 15.84 4.30 -12.13
CA VAL A 357 17.24 4.04 -12.52
C VAL A 357 17.49 2.54 -12.68
N TYR A 358 17.07 1.73 -11.71
CA TYR A 358 17.20 0.28 -11.78
C TYR A 358 16.37 -0.33 -12.92
N LYS A 359 15.16 0.17 -13.16
CA LYS A 359 14.33 -0.25 -14.30
C LYS A 359 15.06 -0.05 -15.62
N GLU A 360 15.63 1.14 -15.85
CA GLU A 360 16.39 1.47 -17.05
C GLU A 360 17.60 0.56 -17.21
N TRP A 361 18.31 0.29 -16.12
CA TRP A 361 19.46 -0.61 -16.09
C TRP A 361 19.08 -2.06 -16.41
N PHE A 362 18.06 -2.64 -15.75
CA PHE A 362 17.58 -4.00 -16.01
C PHE A 362 17.09 -4.18 -17.45
N ARG A 363 16.54 -3.15 -18.05
CA ARG A 363 16.04 -3.18 -19.43
C ARG A 363 17.11 -2.83 -20.46
N GLY A 364 18.31 -2.42 -20.03
CA GLY A 364 19.38 -1.95 -20.92
C GLY A 364 19.02 -0.65 -21.65
N GLU A 365 18.12 0.14 -21.11
CA GLU A 365 17.67 1.41 -21.70
C GLU A 365 18.72 2.51 -21.45
N GLY A 366 18.91 3.39 -22.44
CA GLY A 366 19.85 4.51 -22.33
C GLY A 366 21.34 4.10 -22.29
N GLY A 367 21.69 2.82 -22.31
CA GLY A 367 23.07 2.33 -22.25
C GLY A 367 23.77 2.59 -20.92
N MET A 368 23.01 2.72 -19.84
CA MET A 368 23.53 2.94 -18.49
C MET A 368 24.33 1.72 -18.02
N ASP A 369 25.56 1.94 -17.58
CA ASP A 369 26.37 0.95 -16.90
C ASP A 369 26.22 1.02 -15.37
N LYS A 370 26.79 0.04 -14.65
CA LYS A 370 26.65 -0.05 -13.20
C LYS A 370 27.23 1.17 -12.46
N ASP A 371 28.36 1.70 -12.93
CA ASP A 371 29.02 2.84 -12.28
C ASP A 371 28.15 4.10 -12.42
N GLN A 372 27.52 4.29 -13.58
CA GLN A 372 26.55 5.36 -13.81
C GLN A 372 25.29 5.17 -12.97
N CYS A 373 24.80 3.95 -12.81
CA CYS A 373 23.67 3.63 -11.95
C CYS A 373 23.97 4.02 -10.49
N ILE A 374 25.12 3.60 -9.95
CA ILE A 374 25.56 3.94 -8.59
C ILE A 374 25.73 5.45 -8.40
N ALA A 375 26.39 6.11 -9.35
CA ALA A 375 26.57 7.57 -9.29
C ALA A 375 25.20 8.30 -9.28
N ARG A 376 24.23 7.79 -10.05
CA ARG A 376 22.87 8.35 -10.06
C ARG A 376 22.13 8.17 -8.75
N MET A 377 22.37 7.07 -8.02
CA MET A 377 21.83 6.86 -6.67
C MET A 377 22.36 7.94 -5.70
N ASP A 378 23.66 8.22 -5.74
CA ASP A 378 24.27 9.26 -4.90
C ASP A 378 23.69 10.65 -5.22
N GLU A 379 23.53 10.96 -6.51
CA GLU A 379 22.91 12.22 -6.95
C GLU A 379 21.47 12.35 -6.44
N LEU A 380 20.65 11.30 -6.57
CA LEU A 380 19.25 11.31 -6.16
C LEU A 380 19.12 11.47 -4.64
N MET A 381 19.96 10.78 -3.86
CA MET A 381 19.95 10.93 -2.40
C MET A 381 20.39 12.35 -2.00
N GLN A 382 21.46 12.88 -2.60
CA GLN A 382 21.91 14.23 -2.31
C GLN A 382 20.85 15.27 -2.69
N ASP A 383 20.21 15.11 -3.85
CA ASP A 383 19.14 15.99 -4.31
C ASP A 383 17.95 15.96 -3.34
N ALA A 384 17.54 14.77 -2.89
CA ALA A 384 16.46 14.62 -1.91
C ALA A 384 16.78 15.31 -0.57
N LEU A 385 18.03 15.21 -0.10
CA LEU A 385 18.48 15.86 1.13
C LEU A 385 18.56 17.39 0.98
N ASP A 386 19.14 17.87 -0.13
CA ASP A 386 19.30 19.31 -0.40
C ASP A 386 17.95 20.00 -0.63
N HIS A 387 16.95 19.27 -1.14
CA HIS A 387 15.64 19.80 -1.48
C HIS A 387 14.53 19.32 -0.55
N SER A 388 14.87 18.72 0.58
CA SER A 388 13.88 18.20 1.56
C SER A 388 12.84 19.24 1.98
N ASP A 389 13.21 20.51 2.07
CA ASP A 389 12.28 21.63 2.33
C ASP A 389 11.47 22.07 1.10
N GLN A 390 11.93 21.77 -0.12
CA GLN A 390 11.24 22.14 -1.37
C GLN A 390 10.19 21.12 -1.80
N LEU A 391 10.17 19.94 -1.19
CA LEU A 391 9.09 18.95 -1.38
C LEU A 391 7.74 19.52 -0.90
N TYR A 392 7.78 20.50 0.01
CA TYR A 392 6.59 21.15 0.52
C TYR A 392 6.27 22.40 -0.29
N PHE A 393 5.16 22.38 -0.97
CA PHE A 393 4.75 23.47 -1.87
C PHE A 393 3.65 24.37 -1.30
N CYS A 394 2.99 23.96 -0.21
CA CYS A 394 1.90 24.67 0.43
C CYS A 394 1.93 24.45 1.94
N GLU A 395 1.27 25.30 2.70
CA GLU A 395 1.04 25.14 4.15
C GLU A 395 -0.46 25.17 4.46
N CYS A 396 -0.94 24.15 5.13
CA CYS A 396 -2.28 24.12 5.72
C CYS A 396 -2.24 24.80 7.07
N THR A 397 -3.02 25.86 7.24
CA THR A 397 -2.95 26.71 8.45
C THR A 397 -3.85 26.22 9.57
N GLU A 398 -4.89 25.43 9.27
CA GLU A 398 -5.89 24.95 10.21
C GLU A 398 -6.33 23.53 9.80
N ASP A 399 -6.79 22.73 10.77
CA ASP A 399 -7.36 21.41 10.49
C ASP A 399 -8.72 21.57 9.80
N PHE A 400 -8.96 20.73 8.79
CA PHE A 400 -10.22 20.65 8.07
C PHE A 400 -11.10 19.54 8.67
N THR A 401 -12.40 19.78 8.72
CA THR A 401 -13.37 18.69 8.81
C THR A 401 -13.41 17.88 7.52
N LEU A 402 -14.07 16.73 7.55
CA LEU A 402 -14.23 15.92 6.33
C LEU A 402 -15.07 16.65 5.27
N GLU A 403 -16.11 17.36 5.68
CA GLU A 403 -16.97 18.15 4.80
C GLU A 403 -16.20 19.32 4.16
N GLU A 404 -15.45 20.09 4.94
CA GLU A 404 -14.57 21.17 4.43
C GLU A 404 -13.51 20.64 3.47
N THR A 405 -12.96 19.44 3.72
CA THR A 405 -12.04 18.79 2.79
C THR A 405 -12.75 18.44 1.48
N GLY A 406 -13.95 17.86 1.55
CA GLY A 406 -14.78 17.59 0.38
C GLY A 406 -15.14 18.86 -0.39
N GLU A 407 -15.48 19.94 0.29
CA GLU A 407 -15.70 21.25 -0.32
C GLU A 407 -14.47 21.77 -1.04
N LEU A 408 -13.29 21.71 -0.41
CA LEU A 408 -12.04 22.13 -1.04
C LEU A 408 -11.77 21.35 -2.33
N VAL A 409 -11.89 20.04 -2.28
CA VAL A 409 -11.71 19.16 -3.45
C VAL A 409 -12.70 19.50 -4.56
N GLY A 410 -13.98 19.72 -4.20
CA GLY A 410 -15.02 20.11 -5.15
C GLY A 410 -14.78 21.49 -5.76
N LYS A 411 -14.34 22.45 -4.95
CA LYS A 411 -13.98 23.81 -5.42
C LYS A 411 -12.79 23.76 -6.40
N VAL A 412 -11.76 22.95 -6.09
CA VAL A 412 -10.59 22.77 -6.98
C VAL A 412 -11.02 22.13 -8.29
N LEU A 413 -11.78 21.02 -8.25
CA LEU A 413 -12.26 20.35 -9.47
C LEU A 413 -13.10 21.30 -10.31
N GLY A 414 -14.12 21.93 -9.72
CA GLY A 414 -15.02 22.84 -10.46
C GLY A 414 -14.28 24.03 -11.06
N SER A 415 -13.31 24.61 -10.35
CA SER A 415 -12.49 25.71 -10.83
C SER A 415 -11.59 25.29 -12.00
N ALA A 416 -10.91 24.15 -11.89
CA ALA A 416 -9.99 23.65 -12.91
C ALA A 416 -10.68 23.37 -14.24
N VAL A 417 -11.93 22.92 -14.21
CA VAL A 417 -12.69 22.54 -15.41
C VAL A 417 -13.72 23.60 -15.85
N GLY A 418 -13.81 24.72 -15.12
CA GLY A 418 -14.72 25.82 -15.45
C GLY A 418 -16.21 25.50 -15.20
N ALA A 419 -16.52 24.59 -14.29
CA ALA A 419 -17.88 24.21 -13.93
C ALA A 419 -18.54 25.22 -12.96
N ASP A 420 -19.88 25.24 -12.94
CA ASP A 420 -20.68 26.04 -12.00
C ASP A 420 -20.82 25.35 -10.64
N ALA A 421 -20.72 24.03 -10.63
CA ALA A 421 -20.75 23.19 -9.43
C ALA A 421 -19.95 21.90 -9.63
N ALA A 422 -19.69 21.21 -8.51
CA ALA A 422 -19.10 19.88 -8.50
C ALA A 422 -19.88 18.94 -7.57
N LEU A 423 -19.98 17.67 -7.95
CA LEU A 423 -20.52 16.59 -7.13
C LEU A 423 -19.35 15.75 -6.60
N ILE A 424 -19.18 15.76 -5.28
CA ILE A 424 -18.09 15.07 -4.60
C ILE A 424 -18.67 13.92 -3.77
N PRO A 425 -18.19 12.68 -3.98
CA PRO A 425 -18.65 11.54 -3.19
C PRO A 425 -18.23 11.71 -1.73
N LEU A 426 -19.20 11.85 -0.85
CA LEU A 426 -18.99 12.07 0.59
C LEU A 426 -20.19 11.55 1.36
N GLY A 427 -20.10 10.36 1.92
CA GLY A 427 -21.23 9.81 2.66
C GLY A 427 -20.98 8.43 3.22
N GLY A 428 -22.00 7.92 3.94
CA GLY A 428 -22.03 6.59 4.52
C GLY A 428 -23.11 5.72 3.88
N TYR A 429 -22.91 4.42 3.92
CA TYR A 429 -23.89 3.40 3.55
C TYR A 429 -23.77 2.20 4.49
N GLN A 430 -24.75 1.30 4.46
CA GLN A 430 -24.73 0.09 5.26
C GLN A 430 -24.62 -1.16 4.38
N GLU A 431 -23.74 -2.08 4.79
CA GLU A 431 -23.59 -3.38 4.16
C GLU A 431 -23.38 -4.45 5.23
N GLY A 432 -24.14 -5.54 5.17
CA GLY A 432 -24.02 -6.64 6.13
C GLY A 432 -24.22 -6.23 7.60
N GLY A 433 -24.94 -5.14 7.88
CA GLY A 433 -25.15 -4.61 9.24
C GLY A 433 -24.02 -3.71 9.76
N ILE A 434 -23.03 -3.41 8.92
CA ILE A 434 -21.88 -2.55 9.26
C ILE A 434 -22.09 -1.18 8.61
N GLU A 435 -21.85 -0.11 9.37
CA GLU A 435 -21.83 1.23 8.83
C GLU A 435 -20.50 1.50 8.14
N LEU A 436 -20.54 1.79 6.85
CA LEU A 436 -19.38 2.04 6.00
C LEU A 436 -19.37 3.48 5.52
N ARG A 437 -18.18 4.02 5.29
CA ARG A 437 -18.01 5.32 4.62
C ARG A 437 -17.23 5.13 3.33
N ALA A 438 -17.62 5.90 2.33
CA ALA A 438 -17.04 5.85 0.99
C ALA A 438 -16.80 7.26 0.43
N GLY A 439 -16.17 7.34 -0.73
CA GLY A 439 -15.82 8.59 -1.37
C GLY A 439 -14.58 9.23 -0.72
N ILE A 440 -14.63 10.55 -0.49
CA ILE A 440 -13.55 11.24 0.24
C ILE A 440 -13.67 10.88 1.72
N THR A 441 -12.64 10.24 2.25
CA THR A 441 -12.55 9.81 3.64
C THR A 441 -11.36 10.40 4.39
N GLY A 442 -10.41 11.00 3.65
CA GLY A 442 -9.27 11.72 4.22
C GLY A 442 -9.59 13.17 4.56
N LYS A 443 -9.09 13.65 5.69
CA LYS A 443 -9.12 15.05 6.09
C LYS A 443 -7.77 15.71 5.82
N LEU A 444 -7.77 17.01 5.55
CA LEU A 444 -6.55 17.79 5.49
C LEU A 444 -6.24 18.36 6.89
N TYR A 445 -5.04 18.09 7.38
CA TYR A 445 -4.58 18.56 8.68
C TYR A 445 -3.60 19.71 8.55
N LYS A 446 -3.55 20.55 9.60
CA LYS A 446 -2.58 21.63 9.72
C LYS A 446 -1.14 21.13 9.57
N GLY A 447 -0.37 21.82 8.76
CA GLY A 447 1.04 21.51 8.52
C GLY A 447 1.48 21.74 7.08
N LYS A 448 2.70 21.36 6.79
CA LYS A 448 3.28 21.47 5.44
C LYS A 448 2.66 20.41 4.51
N ILE A 449 2.37 20.79 3.29
CA ILE A 449 1.78 19.94 2.25
C ILE A 449 2.83 19.66 1.17
N ASN A 450 3.08 18.37 0.94
CA ASN A 450 3.76 17.81 -0.21
C ASN A 450 2.77 16.97 -1.03
N MET A 451 3.23 16.27 -2.07
CA MET A 451 2.38 15.41 -2.88
C MET A 451 1.76 14.25 -2.08
N ASP A 452 2.48 13.71 -1.10
CA ASP A 452 1.96 12.63 -0.26
C ASP A 452 0.77 13.12 0.56
N VAL A 453 0.89 14.29 1.21
CA VAL A 453 -0.20 14.90 1.96
C VAL A 453 -1.37 15.26 1.04
N ALA A 454 -1.13 15.86 -0.12
CA ALA A 454 -2.18 16.16 -1.09
C ALA A 454 -2.89 14.89 -1.59
N SER A 455 -2.16 13.78 -1.74
CA SER A 455 -2.73 12.49 -2.12
C SER A 455 -3.64 11.89 -1.04
N THR A 456 -3.48 12.28 0.23
CA THR A 456 -4.32 11.75 1.32
C THR A 456 -5.79 12.16 1.20
N ILE A 457 -6.09 13.26 0.54
CA ILE A 457 -7.44 13.77 0.33
C ILE A 457 -7.99 13.50 -1.08
N CYS A 458 -7.20 12.92 -1.98
CA CYS A 458 -7.65 12.48 -3.30
C CYS A 458 -8.23 11.07 -3.22
N PRO A 459 -9.44 10.83 -3.75
CA PRO A 459 -9.95 9.48 -3.90
C PRO A 459 -9.03 8.63 -4.78
N TRP A 460 -8.95 7.32 -4.52
CA TRP A 460 -8.10 6.37 -5.25
C TRP A 460 -8.47 6.20 -6.73
N TYR A 461 -9.67 6.58 -7.13
CA TYR A 461 -10.16 6.60 -8.51
C TYR A 461 -9.92 7.95 -9.22
N ASP A 462 -8.89 8.68 -8.80
CA ASP A 462 -8.44 9.89 -9.50
C ASP A 462 -7.96 9.55 -10.94
N GLY A 463 -8.39 10.31 -11.93
CA GLY A 463 -7.91 10.19 -13.31
C GLY A 463 -8.91 10.62 -14.38
N GLU A 464 -10.20 10.49 -14.13
CA GLU A 464 -11.24 10.92 -15.08
C GLU A 464 -12.33 11.71 -14.38
N TYR A 465 -12.88 12.67 -15.08
CA TYR A 465 -14.06 13.43 -14.64
C TYR A 465 -15.02 13.64 -15.81
N ALA A 466 -16.28 13.83 -15.50
CA ALA A 466 -17.30 14.18 -16.47
C ALA A 466 -17.81 15.59 -16.23
N LEU A 467 -18.06 16.33 -17.31
CA LEU A 467 -18.85 17.56 -17.29
C LEU A 467 -20.26 17.24 -17.77
N MET A 468 -21.23 17.52 -16.92
CA MET A 468 -22.64 17.27 -17.18
C MET A 468 -23.40 18.58 -17.27
N THR A 469 -24.31 18.67 -18.22
CA THR A 469 -25.25 19.79 -18.34
C THR A 469 -26.57 19.39 -17.72
N MET A 470 -26.99 20.06 -16.65
CA MET A 470 -28.25 19.76 -15.97
C MET A 470 -28.87 21.00 -15.33
N THR A 471 -30.12 20.90 -14.88
CA THR A 471 -30.74 21.97 -14.09
C THR A 471 -30.29 21.92 -12.63
N GLY A 472 -30.38 23.02 -11.92
CA GLY A 472 -30.07 23.05 -10.47
C GLY A 472 -30.90 22.06 -9.67
N ALA A 473 -32.19 21.87 -10.03
CA ALA A 473 -33.02 20.85 -9.41
C ALA A 473 -32.48 19.43 -9.62
N GLN A 474 -32.03 19.10 -10.84
CA GLN A 474 -31.43 17.80 -11.15
C GLN A 474 -30.13 17.58 -10.36
N ALA A 475 -29.28 18.60 -10.28
CA ALA A 475 -28.04 18.50 -9.50
C ALA A 475 -28.30 18.24 -8.00
N LYS A 476 -29.28 18.94 -7.42
CA LYS A 476 -29.70 18.73 -6.03
C LYS A 476 -30.30 17.34 -5.80
N GLU A 477 -31.13 16.87 -6.74
CA GLU A 477 -31.73 15.53 -6.67
C GLU A 477 -30.66 14.45 -6.76
N LEU A 478 -29.72 14.57 -7.71
CA LEU A 478 -28.61 13.64 -7.88
C LEU A 478 -27.70 13.59 -6.65
N ALA A 479 -27.37 14.74 -6.09
CA ALA A 479 -26.58 14.82 -4.86
C ALA A 479 -27.27 14.08 -3.69
N LYS A 480 -28.59 14.22 -3.56
CA LYS A 480 -29.37 13.62 -2.48
C LYS A 480 -29.65 12.13 -2.69
N ALA A 481 -29.97 11.74 -3.93
CA ALA A 481 -30.23 10.35 -4.28
C ALA A 481 -28.98 9.48 -4.12
N GLY A 482 -27.82 10.07 -4.33
CA GLY A 482 -26.56 9.35 -4.33
C GLY A 482 -26.38 8.50 -5.58
N LEU A 483 -25.22 7.90 -5.68
CA LEU A 483 -24.86 6.99 -6.78
C LEU A 483 -24.22 5.74 -6.20
N CYS A 484 -24.53 4.60 -6.83
CA CYS A 484 -23.80 3.37 -6.55
C CYS A 484 -22.48 3.38 -7.33
N VAL A 485 -21.41 2.97 -6.69
CA VAL A 485 -20.17 2.60 -7.38
C VAL A 485 -20.36 1.20 -7.97
N GLU A 486 -19.65 0.90 -9.06
CA GLU A 486 -19.64 -0.43 -9.67
C GLU A 486 -19.43 -1.52 -8.60
N GLY A 487 -20.36 -2.48 -8.50
CA GLY A 487 -20.29 -3.53 -7.49
C GLY A 487 -21.57 -3.71 -6.63
N GLY A 488 -22.60 -2.89 -6.83
CA GLY A 488 -23.92 -3.11 -6.22
C GLY A 488 -24.08 -2.63 -4.79
N GLN A 489 -23.24 -1.70 -4.35
CA GLN A 489 -23.35 -1.06 -3.04
C GLN A 489 -24.58 -0.13 -2.97
N GLU A 490 -25.13 0.04 -1.77
CA GLU A 490 -26.20 1.01 -1.52
C GLU A 490 -25.74 2.43 -1.91
N PRO A 491 -26.60 3.24 -2.55
CA PRO A 491 -26.22 4.61 -2.93
C PRO A 491 -25.92 5.44 -1.68
N TYR A 492 -24.86 6.22 -1.74
CA TYR A 492 -24.51 7.19 -0.70
C TYR A 492 -24.56 8.61 -1.25
N PRO A 493 -24.87 9.61 -0.40
CA PRO A 493 -25.06 10.99 -0.85
C PRO A 493 -23.76 11.62 -1.33
N TYR A 494 -23.89 12.60 -2.23
CA TYR A 494 -22.81 13.42 -2.71
C TYR A 494 -22.92 14.83 -2.15
N LEU A 495 -21.79 15.42 -1.85
CA LEU A 495 -21.68 16.83 -1.53
C LEU A 495 -21.80 17.63 -2.84
N LEU A 496 -22.82 18.51 -2.92
CA LEU A 496 -22.95 19.47 -4.01
C LEU A 496 -22.21 20.76 -3.64
N VAL A 497 -21.07 20.95 -4.27
CA VAL A 497 -20.22 22.13 -4.08
C VAL A 497 -20.51 23.12 -5.20
N THR A 498 -20.92 24.34 -4.88
CA THR A 498 -21.33 25.36 -5.86
C THR A 498 -20.36 26.51 -5.90
N LYS A 499 -20.22 27.15 -7.07
CA LYS A 499 -19.39 28.32 -7.26
C LYS A 499 -19.83 29.47 -6.34
N GLY A 500 -18.92 29.92 -5.49
CA GLY A 500 -19.19 30.99 -4.52
C GLY A 500 -20.15 30.63 -3.40
N GLY A 501 -20.45 29.31 -3.18
CA GLY A 501 -21.40 28.87 -2.16
C GLY A 501 -22.87 29.28 -2.42
N ALA A 502 -23.18 29.75 -3.63
CA ALA A 502 -24.53 30.17 -3.98
C ALA A 502 -25.44 28.95 -4.20
N GLU A 503 -26.66 29.00 -3.73
CA GLU A 503 -27.66 27.98 -4.04
C GLU A 503 -27.98 28.00 -5.55
N LEU A 504 -27.98 26.83 -6.21
CA LEU A 504 -28.38 26.71 -7.60
C LEU A 504 -29.91 26.96 -7.72
N GLU A 505 -30.30 27.86 -8.62
CA GLU A 505 -31.71 28.04 -8.97
C GLU A 505 -32.23 26.77 -9.69
N ASP A 506 -33.41 26.29 -9.29
CA ASP A 506 -33.95 25.01 -9.74
C ASP A 506 -34.06 24.89 -11.27
N ASP A 507 -34.46 25.95 -11.95
CA ASP A 507 -34.63 25.98 -13.40
C ASP A 507 -33.38 26.44 -14.19
N ALA A 508 -32.31 26.86 -13.49
CA ALA A 508 -31.09 27.31 -14.15
C ALA A 508 -30.30 26.10 -14.67
N VAL A 509 -29.89 26.20 -15.93
CA VAL A 509 -28.99 25.20 -16.53
C VAL A 509 -27.55 25.50 -16.11
N CYS A 510 -26.87 24.53 -15.57
CA CYS A 510 -25.50 24.64 -15.07
C CYS A 510 -24.62 23.50 -15.57
N GLN A 511 -23.32 23.76 -15.58
CA GLN A 511 -22.28 22.75 -15.80
C GLN A 511 -21.85 22.18 -14.46
N VAL A 512 -21.96 20.87 -14.29
CA VAL A 512 -21.61 20.18 -13.07
C VAL A 512 -20.44 19.23 -13.33
N ALA A 513 -19.36 19.40 -12.59
CA ALA A 513 -18.22 18.48 -12.61
C ALA A 513 -18.49 17.27 -11.72
N PHE A 514 -18.11 16.10 -12.18
CA PHE A 514 -18.34 14.84 -11.52
C PHE A 514 -17.14 13.92 -11.69
N LEU A 515 -16.72 13.20 -10.65
CA LEU A 515 -15.67 12.20 -10.78
C LEU A 515 -16.21 10.95 -11.49
N ALA A 516 -15.53 10.51 -12.56
CA ALA A 516 -16.08 9.59 -13.55
C ALA A 516 -16.36 8.16 -13.06
N GLN A 517 -15.87 7.76 -11.91
CA GLN A 517 -16.07 6.39 -11.41
C GLN A 517 -17.53 6.03 -11.07
N GLY A 518 -18.37 7.02 -10.82
CA GLY A 518 -19.82 6.81 -10.67
C GLY A 518 -20.62 7.09 -11.96
N TYR A 519 -19.91 7.30 -13.07
CA TYR A 519 -20.49 7.69 -14.34
C TYR A 519 -21.02 6.48 -15.11
N THR A 520 -22.29 6.53 -15.49
CA THR A 520 -22.94 5.48 -16.26
C THR A 520 -23.34 5.99 -17.65
N GLU A 521 -23.53 5.06 -18.62
CA GLU A 521 -24.05 5.40 -19.95
C GLU A 521 -25.42 6.10 -19.87
N GLU A 522 -26.26 5.73 -18.90
CA GLU A 522 -27.55 6.36 -18.66
C GLU A 522 -27.39 7.83 -18.25
N MET A 523 -26.39 8.14 -17.41
CA MET A 523 -26.07 9.52 -17.04
C MET A 523 -25.55 10.31 -18.24
N ALA A 524 -24.76 9.68 -19.12
CA ALA A 524 -24.27 10.29 -20.35
C ALA A 524 -25.43 10.78 -21.24
N GLU A 525 -26.42 9.93 -21.44
CA GLU A 525 -27.58 10.24 -22.27
C GLU A 525 -28.50 11.27 -21.61
N THR A 526 -28.73 11.14 -20.29
CA THR A 526 -29.66 12.00 -19.53
C THR A 526 -29.16 13.43 -19.37
N PHE A 527 -27.85 13.61 -19.13
CA PHE A 527 -27.26 14.89 -18.76
C PHE A 527 -26.29 15.46 -19.80
N SER A 528 -26.30 14.93 -21.02
CA SER A 528 -25.41 15.38 -22.09
C SER A 528 -23.93 15.44 -21.61
N ALA A 529 -23.48 14.41 -20.95
CA ALA A 529 -22.19 14.39 -20.30
C ALA A 529 -21.04 14.21 -21.27
N GLN A 530 -19.94 14.88 -21.00
CA GLN A 530 -18.66 14.72 -21.66
C GLN A 530 -17.65 14.19 -20.67
N VAL A 531 -17.12 12.99 -20.90
CA VAL A 531 -15.97 12.46 -20.15
C VAL A 531 -14.71 13.17 -20.62
N CYS A 532 -13.91 13.64 -19.69
CA CYS A 532 -12.69 14.37 -19.93
C CYS A 532 -11.54 13.67 -19.19
N THR A 533 -10.37 13.69 -19.79
CA THR A 533 -9.13 13.23 -19.14
C THR A 533 -8.52 14.37 -18.35
N GLY A 534 -8.13 14.09 -17.11
CA GLY A 534 -7.46 15.02 -16.20
C GLY A 534 -7.35 14.41 -14.81
N SER A 535 -6.34 14.77 -14.07
CA SER A 535 -6.11 14.25 -12.72
C SER A 535 -6.51 15.29 -11.68
N LEU A 536 -7.44 14.92 -10.80
CA LEU A 536 -7.80 15.75 -9.64
C LEU A 536 -6.56 16.04 -8.79
N ARG A 537 -5.66 15.08 -8.66
CA ARG A 537 -4.39 15.22 -7.93
C ARG A 537 -3.50 16.29 -8.54
N GLU A 538 -3.40 16.34 -9.87
CA GLU A 538 -2.66 17.39 -10.57
C GLU A 538 -3.33 18.76 -10.42
N PHE A 539 -4.66 18.83 -10.47
CA PHE A 539 -5.39 20.08 -10.23
C PHE A 539 -5.18 20.59 -8.81
N LEU A 540 -5.25 19.70 -7.81
CA LEU A 540 -4.97 20.03 -6.41
C LEU A 540 -3.54 20.52 -6.24
N ARG A 541 -2.56 19.80 -6.79
CA ARG A 541 -1.15 20.19 -6.75
C ARG A 541 -0.96 21.60 -7.32
N ALA A 542 -1.39 21.82 -8.56
CA ALA A 542 -1.19 23.10 -9.24
C ALA A 542 -1.81 24.26 -8.45
N TRP A 543 -3.01 24.06 -7.93
CA TRP A 543 -3.69 25.08 -7.13
C TRP A 543 -2.98 25.36 -5.79
N LEU A 544 -2.60 24.32 -5.05
CA LEU A 544 -1.88 24.43 -3.78
C LEU A 544 -0.51 25.09 -3.97
N GLU A 545 0.22 24.74 -5.04
CA GLU A 545 1.51 25.36 -5.39
C GLU A 545 1.37 26.85 -5.69
N GLU A 546 0.29 27.27 -6.33
CA GLU A 546 0.00 28.67 -6.62
C GLU A 546 -0.33 29.45 -5.34
N LYS A 547 -1.21 28.91 -4.50
CA LYS A 547 -1.73 29.61 -3.30
C LYS A 547 -0.72 29.67 -2.15
N LYS A 548 0.16 28.70 -2.02
CA LYS A 548 1.19 28.60 -0.96
C LYS A 548 0.63 28.39 0.46
N THR A 549 -0.61 28.78 0.72
CA THR A 549 -1.30 28.55 1.99
C THR A 549 -2.75 28.17 1.73
N VAL A 550 -3.31 27.29 2.56
CA VAL A 550 -4.69 26.83 2.49
C VAL A 550 -5.32 26.77 3.88
N SER A 551 -6.61 27.12 3.96
CA SER A 551 -7.46 27.02 5.13
C SER A 551 -8.87 26.62 4.72
N PRO A 552 -9.78 26.25 5.63
CA PRO A 552 -11.19 25.96 5.32
C PRO A 552 -11.89 27.09 4.55
N ASP A 553 -11.50 28.34 4.76
CA ASP A 553 -12.05 29.51 4.05
C ASP A 553 -11.50 29.71 2.63
N SER A 554 -10.55 28.88 2.19
CA SER A 554 -9.94 29.02 0.86
C SER A 554 -10.94 28.77 -0.26
N ASN A 555 -10.89 29.62 -1.29
CA ASN A 555 -11.82 29.55 -2.42
C ASN A 555 -11.09 29.41 -3.78
N PRO A 556 -10.99 28.21 -4.32
CA PRO A 556 -10.38 27.95 -5.62
C PRO A 556 -11.05 28.64 -6.83
N TRP A 557 -12.29 29.08 -6.71
CA TRP A 557 -12.97 29.82 -7.79
C TRP A 557 -12.64 31.33 -7.82
N GLU A 558 -11.93 31.84 -6.83
CA GLU A 558 -11.38 33.20 -6.81
C GLU A 558 -9.95 33.25 -7.35
#